data_dde1bc345a74c5125ec8472a44aa5571
#
_entry.id   dde1bc345a74c5125ec8472a44aa5571
#
_cell.length_a   1.000
_cell.length_b   1.000
_cell.length_c   1.000
_cell.angle_alpha   90.00
_cell.angle_beta   90.00
_cell.angle_gamma   90.00
#
_symmetry.space_group_name_H-M   'P 1'
#
loop_
_entity.id
_entity.type
_entity.pdbx_description
1 polymer ?
#
loop_
_entity_poly.entity_id
_entity_poly.type
_entity_poly.pdbx_seq_one_letter_code
_entity_poly.pdbx_strand_id
1 'polypeptide(L)'
;MEKEAFDSRDMTILIVDDEPRIRDFVRMNLEMEHYRVVEASNGMEALEQLREDLPDLVVLDVMMPEMDGFETLRNIREVSTVPVIMLTVRQNEQDKIRGLDLGADDYIAKPFSPRELLSRIRALLRRSLMPAPARKTEILVDPDLKIDFSRREVIVRGKKVVLRPTEYRLLYHLVNNAGRLLTHETLLSKVWGREYRDEAHYLRLYITYLRQKIEQDPAHPKYILTERGIGYRFKELEEEKVHPLEREGRE
;
A
#
# COMPACT_ATOMS: atom_id res chain seq x y z
N MET A 1 20.31 18.15 6.34
CA MET A 1 19.20 17.25 6.69
C MET A 1 19.50 15.94 6.00
N GLU A 2 20.14 15.05 6.73
CA GLU A 2 20.40 13.67 6.27
C GLU A 2 19.04 12.98 6.08
N LYS A 3 18.82 12.46 4.87
CA LYS A 3 17.81 11.44 4.65
C LYS A 3 18.22 10.26 5.52
N GLU A 4 17.42 9.89 6.51
CA GLU A 4 17.53 8.56 7.11
C GLU A 4 17.54 7.57 5.96
N ALA A 5 18.72 7.01 5.72
CA ALA A 5 18.91 6.03 4.68
C ALA A 5 18.12 4.79 5.11
N PHE A 6 17.19 4.37 4.27
CA PHE A 6 16.50 3.10 4.39
C PHE A 6 17.55 1.99 4.53
N ASP A 7 17.65 1.38 5.72
CA ASP A 7 18.57 0.27 5.94
C ASP A 7 17.89 -1.04 5.55
N SER A 8 18.31 -1.63 4.45
CA SER A 8 17.79 -2.90 3.94
C SER A 8 18.14 -4.10 4.83
N ARG A 9 19.14 -3.97 5.71
CA ARG A 9 19.64 -5.06 6.57
C ARG A 9 18.62 -5.57 7.59
N ASP A 10 17.67 -4.72 7.97
CA ASP A 10 16.63 -5.07 8.93
C ASP A 10 15.35 -5.58 8.27
N MET A 11 15.30 -5.66 6.94
CA MET A 11 14.10 -6.05 6.20
C MET A 11 14.15 -7.49 5.73
N THR A 12 13.09 -8.23 6.02
CA THR A 12 12.91 -9.63 5.62
C THR A 12 11.98 -9.73 4.41
N ILE A 13 12.42 -10.41 3.37
CA ILE A 13 11.63 -10.66 2.15
C ILE A 13 11.38 -12.16 2.02
N LEU A 14 10.10 -12.53 1.95
CA LEU A 14 9.68 -13.90 1.65
C LEU A 14 9.57 -14.08 0.14
N ILE A 15 10.28 -15.07 -0.42
CA ILE A 15 10.18 -15.48 -1.82
C ILE A 15 9.37 -16.76 -1.90
N VAL A 16 8.34 -16.76 -2.75
CA VAL A 16 7.47 -17.91 -2.96
C VAL A 16 7.41 -18.24 -4.44
N ASP A 17 8.02 -19.33 -4.85
CA ASP A 17 8.07 -19.80 -6.24
C ASP A 17 8.39 -21.31 -6.23
N ASP A 18 7.75 -22.12 -7.05
CA ASP A 18 8.01 -23.57 -7.08
C ASP A 18 9.30 -23.91 -7.82
N GLU A 19 9.80 -23.02 -8.69
CA GLU A 19 11.04 -23.20 -9.42
C GLU A 19 12.28 -22.83 -8.59
N PRO A 20 13.15 -23.79 -8.17
CA PRO A 20 14.34 -23.50 -7.36
C PRO A 20 15.28 -22.49 -8.02
N ARG A 21 15.42 -22.54 -9.35
CA ARG A 21 16.30 -21.63 -10.09
C ARG A 21 15.85 -20.17 -9.99
N ILE A 22 14.54 -19.93 -9.95
CA ILE A 22 13.99 -18.57 -9.81
C ILE A 22 14.17 -18.10 -8.37
N ARG A 23 13.90 -18.97 -7.37
CA ARG A 23 14.17 -18.63 -5.97
C ARG A 23 15.63 -18.27 -5.75
N ASP A 24 16.58 -19.12 -6.22
CA ASP A 24 18.02 -18.84 -6.13
C ASP A 24 18.41 -17.53 -6.79
N PHE A 25 17.88 -17.26 -8.00
CA PHE A 25 18.16 -16.02 -8.73
C PHE A 25 17.67 -14.79 -7.96
N VAL A 26 16.44 -14.84 -7.44
CA VAL A 26 15.85 -13.73 -6.68
C VAL A 26 16.60 -13.56 -5.35
N ARG A 27 16.86 -14.65 -4.60
CA ARG A 27 17.58 -14.65 -3.34
C ARG A 27 18.95 -13.99 -3.48
N MET A 28 19.78 -14.44 -4.43
CA MET A 28 21.12 -13.86 -4.64
C MET A 28 21.08 -12.36 -4.85
N ASN A 29 20.13 -11.86 -5.66
CA ASN A 29 20.01 -10.43 -5.92
C ASN A 29 19.53 -9.63 -4.70
N LEU A 30 18.68 -10.21 -3.87
CA LEU A 30 18.20 -9.58 -2.63
C LEU A 30 19.29 -9.53 -1.55
N GLU A 31 20.02 -10.64 -1.38
CA GLU A 31 21.15 -10.72 -0.42
C GLU A 31 22.28 -9.76 -0.79
N MET A 32 22.56 -9.54 -2.08
CA MET A 32 23.51 -8.53 -2.55
C MET A 32 23.09 -7.09 -2.15
N GLU A 33 21.81 -6.83 -2.00
CA GLU A 33 21.24 -5.56 -1.51
C GLU A 33 21.01 -5.59 0.02
N HIS A 34 21.56 -6.58 0.70
CA HIS A 34 21.53 -6.77 2.16
C HIS A 34 20.15 -7.04 2.78
N TYR A 35 19.18 -7.53 2.02
CA TYR A 35 17.93 -8.03 2.56
C TYR A 35 18.11 -9.39 3.21
N ARG A 36 17.38 -9.63 4.32
CA ARG A 36 17.19 -11.00 4.82
C ARG A 36 16.16 -11.69 3.93
N VAL A 37 16.46 -12.92 3.53
CA VAL A 37 15.59 -13.69 2.62
C VAL A 37 15.10 -14.94 3.33
N VAL A 38 13.80 -15.19 3.20
CA VAL A 38 13.12 -16.43 3.57
C VAL A 38 12.51 -17.00 2.29
N GLU A 39 12.54 -18.32 2.14
CA GLU A 39 12.07 -18.98 0.92
C GLU A 39 10.92 -19.93 1.25
N ALA A 40 9.98 -20.05 0.32
CA ALA A 40 8.92 -21.05 0.31
C ALA A 40 8.77 -21.62 -1.10
N SER A 41 8.54 -22.93 -1.21
CA SER A 41 8.40 -23.62 -2.50
C SER A 41 6.94 -23.76 -2.96
N ASN A 42 5.99 -23.41 -2.11
CA ASN A 42 4.55 -23.50 -2.38
C ASN A 42 3.74 -22.56 -1.45
N GLY A 43 2.43 -22.44 -1.71
CA GLY A 43 1.56 -21.56 -0.95
C GLY A 43 1.39 -21.95 0.52
N MET A 44 1.38 -23.23 0.86
CA MET A 44 1.24 -23.69 2.25
C MET A 44 2.46 -23.29 3.08
N GLU A 45 3.66 -23.57 2.57
CA GLU A 45 4.93 -23.19 3.19
C GLU A 45 5.01 -21.65 3.34
N ALA A 46 4.54 -20.91 2.33
CA ALA A 46 4.48 -19.44 2.40
C ALA A 46 3.63 -18.94 3.57
N LEU A 47 2.50 -19.59 3.87
CA LEU A 47 1.63 -19.20 4.99
C LEU A 47 2.25 -19.54 6.36
N GLU A 48 3.06 -20.60 6.44
CA GLU A 48 3.83 -20.93 7.63
C GLU A 48 4.93 -19.89 7.87
N GLN A 49 5.76 -19.62 6.87
CA GLN A 49 6.83 -18.63 6.93
C GLN A 49 6.31 -17.22 7.22
N LEU A 50 5.13 -16.88 6.70
CA LEU A 50 4.48 -15.59 7.00
C LEU A 50 4.22 -15.38 8.49
N ARG A 51 3.90 -16.46 9.23
CA ARG A 51 3.61 -16.42 10.67
C ARG A 51 4.88 -16.45 11.52
N GLU A 52 5.89 -17.21 11.09
CA GLU A 52 7.12 -17.43 11.84
C GLU A 52 8.10 -16.27 11.68
N ASP A 53 8.34 -15.83 10.46
CA ASP A 53 9.37 -14.84 10.13
C ASP A 53 8.86 -13.41 10.01
N LEU A 54 7.53 -13.19 9.98
CA LEU A 54 6.88 -11.88 9.87
C LEU A 54 7.53 -11.00 8.79
N PRO A 55 7.56 -11.42 7.52
CA PRO A 55 8.28 -10.70 6.47
C PRO A 55 7.71 -9.31 6.23
N ASP A 56 8.57 -8.39 5.81
CA ASP A 56 8.22 -7.01 5.45
C ASP A 56 7.64 -6.89 4.03
N LEU A 57 7.90 -7.90 3.18
CA LEU A 57 7.38 -7.98 1.83
C LEU A 57 7.40 -9.43 1.34
N VAL A 58 6.42 -9.78 0.52
CA VAL A 58 6.32 -11.09 -0.14
C VAL A 58 6.47 -10.91 -1.66
N VAL A 59 7.34 -11.72 -2.27
CA VAL A 59 7.45 -11.91 -3.72
C VAL A 59 6.82 -13.26 -4.03
N LEU A 60 5.71 -13.31 -4.77
CA LEU A 60 4.85 -14.48 -4.91
C LEU A 60 4.65 -14.82 -6.38
N ASP A 61 5.01 -16.03 -6.78
CA ASP A 61 4.67 -16.53 -8.10
C ASP A 61 3.17 -16.83 -8.23
N VAL A 62 2.64 -16.58 -9.41
CA VAL A 62 1.22 -16.87 -9.72
C VAL A 62 1.04 -18.36 -10.02
N MET A 63 1.98 -18.97 -10.73
CA MET A 63 1.83 -20.31 -11.29
C MET A 63 2.55 -21.34 -10.43
N MET A 64 1.90 -21.79 -9.36
CA MET A 64 2.42 -22.85 -8.50
C MET A 64 1.46 -24.04 -8.47
N PRO A 65 1.96 -25.29 -8.25
CA PRO A 65 1.12 -26.47 -8.09
C PRO A 65 0.36 -26.43 -6.76
N GLU A 66 -0.73 -27.18 -6.68
CA GLU A 66 -1.61 -27.37 -5.52
C GLU A 66 -2.35 -26.09 -5.10
N MET A 67 -1.65 -25.08 -4.57
CA MET A 67 -2.19 -23.76 -4.20
C MET A 67 -1.53 -22.69 -5.07
N ASP A 68 -2.29 -22.11 -6.01
CA ASP A 68 -1.79 -21.07 -6.88
C ASP A 68 -1.51 -19.75 -6.13
N GLY A 69 -0.79 -18.83 -6.76
CA GLY A 69 -0.43 -17.55 -6.14
C GLY A 69 -1.64 -16.67 -5.82
N PHE A 70 -2.76 -16.80 -6.54
CA PHE A 70 -3.98 -16.05 -6.23
C PHE A 70 -4.67 -16.56 -4.98
N GLU A 71 -4.72 -17.87 -4.80
CA GLU A 71 -5.25 -18.49 -3.60
C GLU A 71 -4.35 -18.21 -2.39
N THR A 72 -3.04 -18.32 -2.57
CA THR A 72 -2.04 -17.96 -1.56
C THR A 72 -2.20 -16.49 -1.14
N LEU A 73 -2.35 -15.56 -2.10
CA LEU A 73 -2.58 -14.15 -1.80
C LEU A 73 -3.87 -13.93 -1.01
N ARG A 74 -4.96 -14.60 -1.36
CA ARG A 74 -6.22 -14.50 -0.62
C ARG A 74 -6.04 -14.89 0.83
N ASN A 75 -5.39 -16.02 1.09
CA ASN A 75 -5.12 -16.52 2.44
C ASN A 75 -4.17 -15.58 3.22
N ILE A 76 -3.15 -15.02 2.57
CA ILE A 76 -2.30 -13.97 3.18
C ILE A 76 -3.16 -12.79 3.61
N ARG A 77 -4.12 -12.34 2.80
CA ARG A 77 -4.96 -11.17 3.08
C ARG A 77 -5.98 -11.36 4.19
N GLU A 78 -6.31 -12.61 4.54
CA GLU A 78 -7.12 -12.90 5.73
C GLU A 78 -6.40 -12.59 7.04
N VAL A 79 -5.06 -12.69 7.06
CA VAL A 79 -4.26 -12.60 8.28
C VAL A 79 -3.23 -11.46 8.28
N SER A 80 -2.91 -10.87 7.12
CA SER A 80 -1.83 -9.89 7.00
C SER A 80 -2.11 -8.81 5.97
N THR A 81 -1.52 -7.62 6.22
CA THR A 81 -1.47 -6.50 5.27
C THR A 81 -0.09 -6.34 4.64
N VAL A 82 0.80 -7.33 4.79
CA VAL A 82 2.14 -7.31 4.23
C VAL A 82 2.11 -6.98 2.72
N PRO A 83 2.99 -6.11 2.21
CA PRO A 83 3.07 -5.84 0.78
C PRO A 83 3.38 -7.11 -0.01
N VAL A 84 2.67 -7.33 -1.13
CA VAL A 84 2.86 -8.50 -2.01
C VAL A 84 3.12 -8.04 -3.44
N ILE A 85 4.23 -8.49 -4.03
CA ILE A 85 4.53 -8.41 -5.46
C ILE A 85 4.22 -9.77 -6.09
N MET A 86 3.33 -9.80 -7.08
CA MET A 86 3.07 -11.02 -7.84
C MET A 86 4.03 -11.14 -9.02
N LEU A 87 4.65 -12.31 -9.19
CA LEU A 87 5.40 -12.67 -10.41
C LEU A 87 4.49 -13.46 -11.35
N THR A 88 4.44 -13.10 -12.63
CA THR A 88 3.55 -13.79 -13.57
C THR A 88 4.20 -13.97 -14.94
N VAL A 89 4.00 -15.12 -15.55
CA VAL A 89 4.38 -15.37 -16.96
C VAL A 89 3.37 -14.77 -17.94
N ARG A 90 2.20 -14.34 -17.47
CA ARG A 90 1.12 -13.84 -18.31
C ARG A 90 1.11 -12.32 -18.33
N GLN A 91 1.30 -11.75 -19.51
CA GLN A 91 1.08 -10.32 -19.78
C GLN A 91 -0.41 -9.97 -19.91
N ASN A 92 -1.31 -10.88 -19.50
CA ASN A 92 -2.74 -10.67 -19.64
C ASN A 92 -3.19 -9.59 -18.64
N GLU A 93 -3.77 -8.52 -19.14
CA GLU A 93 -4.32 -7.43 -18.35
C GLU A 93 -5.35 -7.92 -17.31
N GLN A 94 -6.11 -8.97 -17.66
CA GLN A 94 -7.10 -9.57 -16.78
C GLN A 94 -6.46 -10.22 -15.52
N ASP A 95 -5.31 -10.89 -15.66
CA ASP A 95 -4.62 -11.50 -14.51
C ASP A 95 -4.01 -10.43 -13.60
N LYS A 96 -3.50 -9.33 -14.17
CA LYS A 96 -3.05 -8.17 -13.39
C LYS A 96 -4.20 -7.55 -12.60
N ILE A 97 -5.33 -7.32 -13.25
CA ILE A 97 -6.54 -6.78 -12.59
C ILE A 97 -6.99 -7.74 -11.50
N ARG A 98 -7.11 -9.04 -11.78
CA ARG A 98 -7.52 -10.06 -10.80
C ARG A 98 -6.64 -10.07 -9.56
N GLY A 99 -5.32 -10.03 -9.72
CA GLY A 99 -4.41 -10.07 -8.56
C GLY A 99 -4.45 -8.78 -7.76
N LEU A 100 -4.54 -7.64 -8.43
CA LEU A 100 -4.76 -6.37 -7.75
C LEU A 100 -6.11 -6.39 -7.01
N ASP A 101 -7.17 -6.92 -7.62
CA ASP A 101 -8.49 -7.10 -6.98
C ASP A 101 -8.42 -8.01 -5.76
N LEU A 102 -7.59 -9.04 -5.78
CA LEU A 102 -7.32 -9.91 -4.64
C LEU A 102 -6.39 -9.26 -3.59
N GLY A 103 -5.80 -8.12 -3.93
CA GLY A 103 -5.03 -7.33 -2.99
C GLY A 103 -3.53 -7.40 -3.13
N ALA A 104 -2.98 -7.79 -4.27
CA ALA A 104 -1.57 -7.56 -4.59
C ALA A 104 -1.26 -6.06 -4.60
N ASP A 105 -0.06 -5.70 -4.20
CA ASP A 105 0.39 -4.30 -4.20
C ASP A 105 1.15 -3.94 -5.47
N ASP A 106 1.70 -4.94 -6.17
CA ASP A 106 2.38 -4.77 -7.45
C ASP A 106 2.44 -6.08 -8.26
N TYR A 107 2.81 -5.95 -9.54
CA TYR A 107 2.94 -7.04 -10.50
C TYR A 107 4.21 -6.91 -11.33
N ILE A 108 4.90 -8.03 -11.55
CA ILE A 108 6.08 -8.11 -12.43
C ILE A 108 5.88 -9.26 -13.41
N ALA A 109 6.03 -8.98 -14.70
CA ALA A 109 5.96 -10.02 -15.73
C ALA A 109 7.30 -10.77 -15.84
N LYS A 110 7.26 -12.11 -15.87
CA LYS A 110 8.41 -12.97 -16.24
C LYS A 110 8.57 -12.99 -17.78
N PRO A 111 9.79 -12.84 -18.33
CA PRO A 111 11.06 -12.64 -17.62
C PRO A 111 11.26 -11.20 -17.16
N PHE A 112 11.83 -11.01 -15.99
CA PHE A 112 12.13 -9.71 -15.40
C PHE A 112 13.62 -9.51 -15.15
N SER A 113 14.05 -8.25 -15.08
CA SER A 113 15.41 -7.92 -14.69
C SER A 113 15.54 -7.78 -13.16
N PRO A 114 16.72 -8.11 -12.57
CA PRO A 114 16.97 -7.85 -11.14
C PRO A 114 16.72 -6.39 -10.77
N ARG A 115 17.12 -5.47 -11.66
CA ARG A 115 16.94 -4.03 -11.45
C ARG A 115 15.48 -3.63 -11.32
N GLU A 116 14.60 -4.23 -12.13
CA GLU A 116 13.16 -3.98 -12.06
C GLU A 116 12.60 -4.48 -10.73
N LEU A 117 12.85 -5.75 -10.38
CA LEU A 117 12.39 -6.35 -9.14
C LEU A 117 12.84 -5.53 -7.92
N LEU A 118 14.13 -5.23 -7.81
CA LEU A 118 14.70 -4.45 -6.72
C LEU A 118 14.12 -3.03 -6.63
N SER A 119 13.86 -2.40 -7.78
CA SER A 119 13.23 -1.06 -7.81
C SER A 119 11.82 -1.09 -7.22
N ARG A 120 11.02 -2.10 -7.56
CA ARG A 120 9.65 -2.27 -7.06
C ARG A 120 9.61 -2.65 -5.58
N ILE A 121 10.50 -3.54 -5.14
CA ILE A 121 10.67 -3.89 -3.72
C ILE A 121 11.00 -2.65 -2.90
N ARG A 122 12.03 -1.88 -3.28
CA ARG A 122 12.40 -0.63 -2.59
C ARG A 122 11.24 0.38 -2.57
N ALA A 123 10.48 0.49 -3.65
CA ALA A 123 9.33 1.37 -3.70
C ALA A 123 8.24 0.96 -2.71
N LEU A 124 7.94 -0.35 -2.59
CA LEU A 124 6.93 -0.86 -1.65
C LEU A 124 7.38 -0.74 -0.20
N LEU A 125 8.60 -1.15 0.13
CA LEU A 125 9.14 -1.04 1.48
C LEU A 125 9.21 0.42 1.95
N ARG A 126 9.64 1.34 1.10
CA ARG A 126 9.59 2.78 1.41
C ARG A 126 8.17 3.28 1.71
N ARG A 127 7.15 2.68 1.10
CA ARG A 127 5.73 3.03 1.38
C ARG A 127 5.30 2.54 2.76
N SER A 128 5.75 1.36 3.19
CA SER A 128 5.41 0.81 4.51
C SER A 128 6.07 1.58 5.66
N LEU A 129 7.22 2.22 5.40
CA LEU A 129 8.02 2.97 6.36
C LEU A 129 7.76 4.49 6.39
N MET A 130 6.64 4.97 5.89
CA MET A 130 6.35 6.41 5.94
C MET A 130 6.52 6.95 7.36
N PRO A 131 7.38 7.97 7.57
CA PRO A 131 7.48 8.62 8.86
C PRO A 131 6.15 9.30 9.22
N ALA A 132 5.84 9.33 10.51
CA ALA A 132 4.71 10.09 11.00
C ALA A 132 4.90 11.58 10.64
N PRO A 133 3.85 12.29 10.20
CA PRO A 133 3.96 13.69 9.83
C PRO A 133 4.35 14.55 11.04
N ALA A 134 5.22 15.55 10.81
CA ALA A 134 5.74 16.45 11.84
C ALA A 134 4.70 17.47 12.40
N ARG A 135 3.45 17.42 11.97
CA ARG A 135 2.37 18.34 12.41
C ARG A 135 1.10 17.57 12.70
N LYS A 136 0.18 18.21 13.49
CA LYS A 136 -1.11 17.68 13.99
C LYS A 136 -1.53 16.37 13.33
N THR A 137 -1.38 15.31 14.08
CA THR A 137 -1.43 13.94 13.56
C THR A 137 -2.84 13.39 13.52
N GLU A 138 -3.73 14.01 14.32
CA GLU A 138 -5.13 13.62 14.44
C GLU A 138 -6.01 14.61 13.67
N ILE A 139 -6.81 14.10 12.74
CA ILE A 139 -7.74 14.86 11.91
C ILE A 139 -9.13 14.27 12.12
N LEU A 140 -10.03 15.07 12.68
CA LEU A 140 -11.45 14.78 12.69
C LEU A 140 -12.05 15.34 11.40
N VAL A 141 -12.34 14.45 10.45
CA VAL A 141 -12.94 14.83 9.17
C VAL A 141 -14.41 15.21 9.36
N ASP A 142 -15.11 14.41 10.14
CA ASP A 142 -16.46 14.62 10.66
C ASP A 142 -16.75 13.54 11.74
N PRO A 143 -17.96 13.47 12.34
CA PRO A 143 -18.28 12.47 13.37
C PRO A 143 -18.08 11.01 12.95
N ASP A 144 -18.12 10.72 11.64
CA ASP A 144 -18.01 9.37 11.11
C ASP A 144 -16.60 8.97 10.70
N LEU A 145 -15.67 9.92 10.48
CA LEU A 145 -14.32 9.65 10.01
C LEU A 145 -13.27 10.43 10.80
N LYS A 146 -12.44 9.69 11.53
CA LYS A 146 -11.30 10.20 12.27
C LYS A 146 -10.02 9.51 11.81
N ILE A 147 -8.94 10.26 11.60
CA ILE A 147 -7.66 9.76 11.10
C ILE A 147 -6.54 10.25 12.02
N ASP A 148 -5.77 9.32 12.58
CA ASP A 148 -4.54 9.62 13.31
C ASP A 148 -3.33 9.13 12.50
N PHE A 149 -2.63 10.06 11.87
CA PHE A 149 -1.47 9.74 11.05
C PHE A 149 -0.25 9.34 11.87
N SER A 150 -0.16 9.73 13.16
CA SER A 150 0.96 9.33 14.02
C SER A 150 0.87 7.87 14.46
N ARG A 151 -0.35 7.44 14.75
CA ARG A 151 -0.65 6.07 15.15
C ARG A 151 -1.01 5.16 13.99
N ARG A 152 -1.09 5.71 12.77
CA ARG A 152 -1.61 5.02 11.57
C ARG A 152 -3.00 4.41 11.81
N GLU A 153 -3.86 5.13 12.50
CA GLU A 153 -5.20 4.69 12.83
C GLU A 153 -6.25 5.44 12.01
N VAL A 154 -7.20 4.69 11.49
CA VAL A 154 -8.39 5.23 10.83
C VAL A 154 -9.61 4.65 11.53
N ILE A 155 -10.46 5.54 12.04
CA ILE A 155 -11.70 5.18 12.73
C ILE A 155 -12.86 5.64 11.87
N VAL A 156 -13.72 4.70 11.49
CA VAL A 156 -14.90 4.94 10.66
C VAL A 156 -16.13 4.50 11.44
N ARG A 157 -17.04 5.45 11.72
CA ARG A 157 -18.27 5.18 12.50
C ARG A 157 -17.97 4.45 13.82
N GLY A 158 -16.92 4.94 14.53
CA GLY A 158 -16.46 4.40 15.80
C GLY A 158 -15.70 3.08 15.74
N LYS A 159 -15.47 2.51 14.55
CA LYS A 159 -14.72 1.26 14.39
C LYS A 159 -13.36 1.51 13.74
N LYS A 160 -12.32 0.87 14.29
CA LYS A 160 -10.97 0.89 13.69
C LYS A 160 -10.98 0.12 12.37
N VAL A 161 -10.47 0.77 11.33
CA VAL A 161 -10.35 0.20 9.98
C VAL A 161 -8.88 -0.01 9.66
N VAL A 162 -8.53 -1.22 9.24
CA VAL A 162 -7.16 -1.57 8.84
C VAL A 162 -6.95 -1.21 7.37
N LEU A 163 -5.98 -0.33 7.11
CA LEU A 163 -5.54 0.03 5.77
C LEU A 163 -4.22 -0.66 5.45
N ARG A 164 -4.09 -1.17 4.21
CA ARG A 164 -2.81 -1.61 3.66
C ARG A 164 -1.85 -0.41 3.51
N PRO A 165 -0.53 -0.61 3.49
CA PRO A 165 0.44 0.50 3.38
C PRO A 165 0.16 1.45 2.20
N THR A 166 -0.18 0.91 1.04
CA THR A 166 -0.48 1.70 -0.16
C THR A 166 -1.80 2.47 -0.03
N GLU A 167 -2.86 1.86 0.53
CA GLU A 167 -4.13 2.54 0.83
C GLU A 167 -3.94 3.69 1.81
N TYR A 168 -3.17 3.45 2.88
CA TYR A 168 -2.84 4.46 3.87
C TYR A 168 -2.09 5.64 3.25
N ARG A 169 -1.08 5.36 2.41
CA ARG A 169 -0.32 6.41 1.71
C ARG A 169 -1.19 7.21 0.76
N LEU A 170 -2.11 6.57 0.03
CA LEU A 170 -3.05 7.25 -0.85
C LEU A 170 -3.97 8.17 -0.04
N LEU A 171 -4.54 7.66 1.06
CA LEU A 171 -5.38 8.46 1.97
C LEU A 171 -4.61 9.64 2.54
N TYR A 172 -3.36 9.43 2.98
CA TYR A 172 -2.48 10.49 3.49
C TYR A 172 -2.31 11.64 2.49
N HIS A 173 -2.01 11.33 1.22
CA HIS A 173 -1.85 12.37 0.20
C HIS A 173 -3.15 13.09 -0.13
N LEU A 174 -4.27 12.38 -0.16
CA LEU A 174 -5.59 12.96 -0.38
C LEU A 174 -5.98 13.92 0.74
N VAL A 175 -5.86 13.49 2.00
CA VAL A 175 -6.24 14.29 3.19
C VAL A 175 -5.34 15.50 3.39
N ASN A 176 -4.02 15.36 3.20
CA ASN A 176 -3.10 16.51 3.30
C ASN A 176 -3.25 17.55 2.19
N ASN A 177 -4.05 17.25 1.18
CA ASN A 177 -4.43 18.16 0.12
C ASN A 177 -5.96 18.31 0.04
N ALA A 178 -6.64 18.18 1.19
CA ALA A 178 -8.09 18.32 1.26
C ALA A 178 -8.57 19.61 0.58
N GLY A 179 -9.69 19.55 -0.11
CA GLY A 179 -10.23 20.64 -0.92
C GLY A 179 -9.53 20.84 -2.28
N ARG A 180 -8.33 20.31 -2.49
CA ARG A 180 -7.57 20.47 -3.74
C ARG A 180 -7.72 19.26 -4.65
N LEU A 181 -7.83 19.53 -5.95
CA LEU A 181 -7.80 18.48 -6.97
C LEU A 181 -6.37 17.96 -7.16
N LEU A 182 -6.20 16.64 -7.06
CA LEU A 182 -4.96 15.94 -7.37
C LEU A 182 -5.14 15.14 -8.66
N THR A 183 -4.29 15.37 -9.65
CA THR A 183 -4.35 14.65 -10.92
C THR A 183 -3.95 13.19 -10.76
N HIS A 184 -4.36 12.34 -11.71
CA HIS A 184 -3.94 10.93 -11.75
C HIS A 184 -2.42 10.79 -11.66
N GLU A 185 -1.69 11.52 -12.51
CA GLU A 185 -0.22 11.51 -12.54
C GLU A 185 0.38 11.93 -11.18
N THR A 186 -0.16 12.98 -10.56
CA THR A 186 0.30 13.46 -9.25
C THR A 186 0.14 12.38 -8.18
N LEU A 187 -1.03 11.74 -8.10
CA LEU A 187 -1.30 10.68 -7.14
C LEU A 187 -0.44 9.43 -7.39
N LEU A 188 -0.35 8.99 -8.65
CA LEU A 188 0.49 7.85 -9.02
C LEU A 188 1.95 8.10 -8.66
N SER A 189 2.51 9.23 -9.04
CA SER A 189 3.90 9.58 -8.74
C SER A 189 4.19 9.69 -7.24
N LYS A 190 3.25 10.22 -6.45
CA LYS A 190 3.40 10.36 -4.99
C LYS A 190 3.23 9.04 -4.24
N VAL A 191 2.31 8.19 -4.68
CA VAL A 191 1.97 6.94 -4.00
C VAL A 191 2.82 5.79 -4.51
N TRP A 192 2.98 5.60 -5.81
CA TRP A 192 3.71 4.47 -6.39
C TRP A 192 5.13 4.82 -6.86
N GLY A 193 5.37 6.02 -7.32
CA GLY A 193 6.62 6.47 -7.91
C GLY A 193 6.41 6.97 -9.35
N ARG A 194 7.42 7.65 -9.89
CA ARG A 194 7.31 8.26 -11.23
C ARG A 194 7.18 7.24 -12.36
N GLU A 195 7.66 6.04 -12.15
CA GLU A 195 7.58 4.90 -13.05
C GLU A 195 6.15 4.41 -13.28
N TYR A 196 5.22 4.72 -12.38
CA TYR A 196 3.81 4.30 -12.46
C TYR A 196 2.86 5.37 -13.02
N ARG A 197 3.40 6.47 -13.56
CA ARG A 197 2.56 7.63 -13.97
C ARG A 197 1.45 7.28 -14.97
N ASP A 198 1.66 6.26 -15.79
CA ASP A 198 0.73 5.83 -16.84
C ASP A 198 -0.19 4.68 -16.38
N GLU A 199 0.00 4.17 -15.16
CA GLU A 199 -0.73 3.03 -14.59
C GLU A 199 -2.03 3.47 -13.87
N ALA A 200 -2.87 4.23 -14.57
CA ALA A 200 -4.09 4.81 -13.98
C ALA A 200 -5.07 3.77 -13.41
N HIS A 201 -4.99 2.50 -13.84
CA HIS A 201 -5.81 1.42 -13.30
C HIS A 201 -5.48 1.09 -11.84
N TYR A 202 -4.20 1.15 -11.42
CA TYR A 202 -3.82 1.01 -10.01
C TYR A 202 -4.55 2.04 -9.14
N LEU A 203 -4.49 3.31 -9.56
CA LEU A 203 -5.11 4.39 -8.81
C LEU A 203 -6.62 4.18 -8.67
N ARG A 204 -7.32 3.85 -9.77
CA ARG A 204 -8.77 3.61 -9.75
C ARG A 204 -9.15 2.49 -8.78
N LEU A 205 -8.39 1.41 -8.78
CA LEU A 205 -8.62 0.27 -7.91
C LEU A 205 -8.45 0.64 -6.43
N TYR A 206 -7.33 1.30 -6.09
CA TYR A 206 -7.08 1.71 -4.70
C TYR A 206 -8.03 2.79 -4.19
N ILE A 207 -8.54 3.65 -5.06
CA ILE A 207 -9.65 4.56 -4.73
C ILE A 207 -10.91 3.74 -4.40
N THR A 208 -11.20 2.70 -5.17
CA THR A 208 -12.34 1.81 -4.89
C THR A 208 -12.19 1.14 -3.53
N TYR A 209 -11.02 0.59 -3.20
CA TYR A 209 -10.77 -0.03 -1.89
C TYR A 209 -10.88 0.95 -0.73
N LEU A 210 -10.32 2.15 -0.88
CA LEU A 210 -10.47 3.18 0.14
C LEU A 210 -11.93 3.53 0.35
N ARG A 211 -12.69 3.75 -0.72
CA ARG A 211 -14.13 4.04 -0.62
C ARG A 211 -14.89 2.93 0.09
N GLN A 212 -14.63 1.67 -0.24
CA GLN A 212 -15.25 0.52 0.45
C GLN A 212 -15.00 0.53 1.96
N LYS A 213 -13.84 1.04 2.38
CA LYS A 213 -13.43 1.07 3.79
C LYS A 213 -13.90 2.31 4.55
N ILE A 214 -13.93 3.47 3.92
CA ILE A 214 -14.19 4.73 4.63
C ILE A 214 -15.55 5.38 4.30
N GLU A 215 -16.12 5.13 3.12
CA GLU A 215 -17.41 5.71 2.73
C GLU A 215 -18.59 4.90 3.33
N GLN A 216 -19.72 5.53 3.50
CA GLN A 216 -20.96 4.84 3.84
C GLN A 216 -21.56 4.15 2.59
N ASP A 217 -21.52 4.87 1.48
CA ASP A 217 -21.91 4.37 0.16
C ASP A 217 -20.76 4.63 -0.82
N PRO A 218 -19.98 3.60 -1.19
CA PRO A 218 -18.86 3.74 -2.15
C PRO A 218 -19.28 4.25 -3.54
N ALA A 219 -20.56 4.04 -3.94
CA ALA A 219 -21.06 4.51 -5.22
C ALA A 219 -21.38 6.00 -5.21
N HIS A 220 -21.74 6.56 -4.04
CA HIS A 220 -22.01 7.98 -3.81
C HIS A 220 -21.05 8.53 -2.75
N PRO A 221 -19.75 8.66 -3.06
CA PRO A 221 -18.72 8.97 -2.08
C PRO A 221 -18.85 10.39 -1.54
N LYS A 222 -18.70 10.54 -0.22
CA LYS A 222 -18.71 11.80 0.51
C LYS A 222 -17.31 12.39 0.69
N TYR A 223 -16.31 11.51 0.88
CA TYR A 223 -14.93 11.91 1.24
C TYR A 223 -14.02 11.99 0.03
N ILE A 224 -14.01 10.97 -0.84
CA ILE A 224 -13.13 10.92 -2.00
C ILE A 224 -13.96 11.18 -3.26
N LEU A 225 -13.91 12.40 -3.76
CA LEU A 225 -14.67 12.84 -4.91
C LEU A 225 -13.89 12.58 -6.20
N THR A 226 -14.60 12.21 -7.29
CA THR A 226 -14.00 11.99 -8.61
C THR A 226 -14.21 13.23 -9.49
N GLU A 227 -13.12 13.78 -10.02
CA GLU A 227 -13.13 14.75 -11.11
C GLU A 227 -12.83 14.02 -12.42
N ARG A 228 -13.89 13.77 -13.20
CA ARG A 228 -13.83 12.89 -14.39
C ARG A 228 -12.73 13.32 -15.36
N GLY A 229 -11.89 12.38 -15.76
CA GLY A 229 -10.78 12.59 -16.69
C GLY A 229 -9.57 13.31 -16.11
N ILE A 230 -9.61 13.80 -14.87
CA ILE A 230 -8.53 14.61 -14.28
C ILE A 230 -7.91 13.93 -13.07
N GLY A 231 -8.72 13.53 -12.08
CA GLY A 231 -8.18 12.97 -10.84
C GLY A 231 -9.20 12.88 -9.72
N TYR A 232 -8.69 13.04 -8.48
CA TYR A 232 -9.49 12.90 -7.27
C TYR A 232 -9.25 14.07 -6.31
N ARG A 233 -10.25 14.36 -5.50
CA ARG A 233 -10.21 15.38 -4.45
C ARG A 233 -10.76 14.79 -3.17
N PHE A 234 -10.07 14.99 -2.05
CA PHE A 234 -10.68 14.77 -0.74
C PHE A 234 -11.58 15.96 -0.40
N LYS A 235 -12.72 15.71 0.25
CA LYS A 235 -13.61 16.79 0.69
C LYS A 235 -12.81 17.83 1.48
N GLU A 236 -13.24 19.07 1.44
CA GLU A 236 -12.65 20.13 2.27
C GLU A 236 -12.86 19.83 3.75
N LEU A 237 -11.81 20.04 4.55
CA LEU A 237 -11.91 19.91 6.00
C LEU A 237 -12.45 21.23 6.55
N GLU A 238 -13.47 21.14 7.38
CA GLU A 238 -13.96 22.32 8.11
C GLU A 238 -12.84 22.77 9.06
N GLU A 239 -12.42 24.03 8.97
CA GLU A 239 -11.52 24.60 9.95
C GLU A 239 -12.21 24.53 11.32
N GLU A 240 -11.60 23.83 12.29
CA GLU A 240 -12.01 24.00 13.69
C GLU A 240 -12.03 25.49 13.97
N LYS A 241 -13.20 26.05 14.24
CA LYS A 241 -13.33 27.39 14.80
C LYS A 241 -12.57 27.35 16.12
N VAL A 242 -11.31 27.81 16.10
CA VAL A 242 -10.54 28.07 17.30
C VAL A 242 -11.31 29.19 17.99
N HIS A 243 -12.11 28.85 19.00
CA HIS A 243 -12.65 29.83 19.90
C HIS A 243 -11.45 30.53 20.54
N PRO A 244 -11.31 31.86 20.38
CA PRO A 244 -10.33 32.61 21.18
C PRO A 244 -10.76 32.43 22.63
N LEU A 245 -9.91 31.82 23.43
CA LEU A 245 -10.04 31.85 24.88
C LEU A 245 -10.11 33.33 25.25
N GLU A 246 -11.29 33.77 25.70
CA GLU A 246 -11.48 35.05 26.34
C GLU A 246 -10.45 35.13 27.47
N ARG A 247 -9.52 36.08 27.34
CA ARG A 247 -8.68 36.50 28.45
C ARG A 247 -9.62 37.15 29.43
N GLU A 248 -10.12 36.39 30.39
CA GLU A 248 -10.69 36.98 31.60
C GLU A 248 -9.62 37.84 32.26
N GLY A 249 -9.94 39.12 32.32
CA GLY A 249 -9.15 40.13 32.94
C GLY A 249 -8.99 39.81 34.43
N ARG A 250 -7.78 39.96 34.90
CA ARG A 250 -7.52 40.20 36.32
C ARG A 250 -7.42 41.72 36.50
N GLU A 251 -8.41 42.28 37.16
CA GLU A 251 -8.25 43.51 37.95
C GLU A 251 -7.39 43.22 39.18
#